data_1f0832dd0d2a99192fe0c65f15e2d7e9
#
_entry.id   1f0832dd0d2a99192fe0c65f15e2d7e9
#
_cell.length_a   1.000
_cell.length_b   1.000
_cell.length_c   1.000
_cell.angle_alpha   90.00
_cell.angle_beta   90.00
_cell.angle_gamma   90.00
#
_symmetry.space_group_name_H-M   'P 1'
#
loop_
_entity.id
_entity.type
_entity.pdbx_description
1 polymer ?
#
loop_
_entity_poly.entity_id
_entity_poly.type
_entity_poly.pdbx_seq_one_letter_code
_entity_poly.pdbx_strand_id
1 'polypeptide(L)'
;MQRSYVTNNHLVSKFNEIGGYFEDGDEVPEHLFIQFVQELGVSNLLIPGIIEDDTLSFDILTSDDESIDVLPLFSDDEAFIECYGEDSEFDPIANDIRFYIDLLNESGLDGILFNPDSLDFLLERDILVNLPLPPVIETDDEFEGYDGERLLKIAQEAANDSLIEFLKSDDDSFEALMLELQKSTLLNVVVSEEDLSVYAKDGVISSDDAGEFLLCTTGDEETQFGVLFTSADAIRQGLDEESDMNHYCQVALLGEFLEFVLKSDMDGIIINPGSDDYLIGRDVLLEAYGGLALDNPAFKNAMDYAFML
;
A
#
# COMPACT_ATOMS: atom_id res chain seq x y z
N MET A 1 -18.27 -11.55 -4.59
CA MET A 1 -17.12 -10.65 -4.45
C MET A 1 -16.73 -10.65 -3.00
N GLN A 2 -15.49 -10.94 -2.65
CA GLN A 2 -15.00 -10.79 -1.29
C GLN A 2 -14.87 -9.28 -1.06
N ARG A 3 -15.54 -8.74 -0.04
CA ARG A 3 -15.41 -7.34 0.35
C ARG A 3 -13.96 -7.15 0.80
N SER A 4 -13.17 -6.39 0.07
CA SER A 4 -11.87 -5.94 0.58
C SER A 4 -12.16 -4.88 1.64
N TYR A 5 -11.75 -5.13 2.87
CA TYR A 5 -11.80 -4.13 3.93
C TYR A 5 -10.78 -3.04 3.62
N VAL A 6 -11.24 -1.81 3.60
CA VAL A 6 -10.38 -0.62 3.48
C VAL A 6 -10.21 -0.01 4.86
N THR A 7 -8.96 0.23 5.24
CA THR A 7 -8.58 0.99 6.44
C THR A 7 -7.54 2.03 6.05
N ASN A 8 -7.62 3.23 6.62
CA ASN A 8 -6.71 4.34 6.38
C ASN A 8 -6.50 5.15 7.67
N ASN A 9 -6.08 4.48 8.75
CA ASN A 9 -5.88 5.12 10.05
C ASN A 9 -4.87 6.26 10.00
N HIS A 10 -3.80 6.10 9.20
CA HIS A 10 -2.79 7.14 9.00
C HIS A 10 -3.38 8.36 8.30
N LEU A 11 -4.18 8.18 7.24
CA LEU A 11 -4.86 9.29 6.56
C LEU A 11 -5.85 9.99 7.49
N VAL A 12 -6.66 9.25 8.24
CA VAL A 12 -7.61 9.82 9.23
C VAL A 12 -6.86 10.62 10.30
N SER A 13 -5.72 10.12 10.77
CA SER A 13 -4.86 10.86 11.70
C SER A 13 -4.40 12.20 11.11
N LYS A 14 -4.01 12.22 9.82
CA LYS A 14 -3.60 13.46 9.14
C LYS A 14 -4.77 14.42 8.91
N PHE A 15 -5.95 13.93 8.60
CA PHE A 15 -7.17 14.76 8.53
C PHE A 15 -7.44 15.47 9.86
N ASN A 16 -7.40 14.73 10.97
CA ASN A 16 -7.63 15.29 12.30
C ASN A 16 -6.56 16.33 12.66
N GLU A 17 -5.30 16.09 12.33
CA GLU A 17 -4.20 17.00 12.59
C GLU A 17 -4.35 18.31 11.80
N ILE A 18 -4.68 18.24 10.50
CA ILE A 18 -4.90 19.40 9.63
C ILE A 18 -6.20 20.11 10.01
N GLY A 19 -7.27 19.38 10.30
CA GLY A 19 -8.57 19.92 10.69
C GLY A 19 -8.48 20.88 11.87
N GLY A 20 -7.64 20.58 12.87
CA GLY A 20 -7.40 21.45 14.00
C GLY A 20 -6.88 22.84 13.61
N TYR A 21 -6.03 22.95 12.58
CA TYR A 21 -5.56 24.27 12.09
C TYR A 21 -6.66 25.06 11.42
N PHE A 22 -7.54 24.40 10.64
CA PHE A 22 -8.67 25.09 9.99
C PHE A 22 -9.70 25.60 11.00
N GLU A 23 -9.99 24.83 12.05
CA GLU A 23 -10.92 25.24 13.12
C GLU A 23 -10.40 26.46 13.91
N ASP A 24 -9.09 26.52 14.14
CA ASP A 24 -8.44 27.66 14.84
C ASP A 24 -8.22 28.87 13.90
N GLY A 25 -8.39 28.69 12.59
CA GLY A 25 -8.16 29.72 11.57
C GLY A 25 -6.67 29.98 11.32
N ASP A 26 -5.83 29.02 11.65
CA ASP A 26 -4.39 29.07 11.47
C ASP A 26 -3.99 28.46 10.10
N GLU A 27 -2.80 28.85 9.61
CA GLU A 27 -2.22 28.24 8.40
C GLU A 27 -1.66 26.85 8.72
N VAL A 28 -2.01 25.85 7.90
CA VAL A 28 -1.44 24.50 7.98
C VAL A 28 0.07 24.55 7.69
N PRO A 29 0.93 24.03 8.58
CA PRO A 29 2.36 23.93 8.30
C PRO A 29 2.65 23.13 7.03
N GLU A 30 3.58 23.62 6.19
CA GLU A 30 3.90 23.03 4.90
C GLU A 30 4.24 21.52 5.01
N HIS A 31 5.00 21.12 6.03
CA HIS A 31 5.38 19.71 6.22
C HIS A 31 4.18 18.81 6.53
N LEU A 32 3.19 19.28 7.29
CA LEU A 32 1.96 18.53 7.57
C LEU A 32 1.10 18.39 6.31
N PHE A 33 1.01 19.46 5.52
CA PHE A 33 0.29 19.40 4.24
C PHE A 33 0.97 18.41 3.27
N ILE A 34 2.30 18.39 3.20
CA ILE A 34 3.05 17.42 2.38
C ILE A 34 2.77 15.99 2.85
N GLN A 35 2.86 15.70 4.14
CA GLN A 35 2.56 14.38 4.70
C GLN A 35 1.12 13.95 4.41
N PHE A 36 0.16 14.84 4.57
CA PHE A 36 -1.24 14.58 4.23
C PHE A 36 -1.40 14.22 2.74
N VAL A 37 -0.77 14.97 1.83
CA VAL A 37 -0.84 14.69 0.38
C VAL A 37 -0.18 13.36 0.03
N GLN A 38 0.90 13.01 0.69
CA GLN A 38 1.57 11.71 0.53
C GLN A 38 0.66 10.56 0.97
N GLU A 39 0.06 10.65 2.17
CA GLU A 39 -0.90 9.65 2.67
C GLU A 39 -2.12 9.54 1.75
N LEU A 40 -2.70 10.66 1.35
CA LEU A 40 -3.82 10.69 0.42
C LEU A 40 -3.48 10.00 -0.91
N GLY A 41 -2.25 10.20 -1.39
CA GLY A 41 -1.78 9.66 -2.67
C GLY A 41 -1.57 8.14 -2.69
N VAL A 42 -1.43 7.50 -1.53
CA VAL A 42 -1.25 6.04 -1.40
C VAL A 42 -2.50 5.33 -0.84
N SER A 43 -3.50 6.09 -0.37
CA SER A 43 -4.72 5.53 0.23
C SER A 43 -5.72 5.07 -0.82
N ASN A 44 -6.38 3.94 -0.55
CA ASN A 44 -7.61 3.57 -1.23
C ASN A 44 -8.79 4.20 -0.50
N LEU A 45 -9.64 4.89 -1.21
CA LEU A 45 -10.82 5.57 -0.67
C LEU A 45 -12.09 4.91 -1.20
N LEU A 46 -13.15 4.98 -0.42
CA LEU A 46 -14.44 4.40 -0.79
C LEU A 46 -15.39 5.48 -1.30
N ILE A 47 -16.10 5.18 -2.41
CA ILE A 47 -17.18 5.99 -2.92
C ILE A 47 -18.49 5.18 -2.91
N PRO A 48 -19.63 5.76 -2.53
CA PRO A 48 -20.93 5.09 -2.66
C PRO A 48 -21.32 4.97 -4.13
N GLY A 49 -21.44 3.75 -4.60
CA GLY A 49 -21.80 3.48 -5.99
C GLY A 49 -22.86 2.40 -6.14
N ILE A 50 -23.60 2.47 -7.23
CA ILE A 50 -24.57 1.45 -7.66
C ILE A 50 -24.12 0.93 -9.03
N ILE A 51 -24.04 -0.39 -9.17
CA ILE A 51 -23.75 -1.05 -10.45
C ILE A 51 -25.05 -1.67 -10.97
N GLU A 52 -25.59 -1.07 -12.03
CA GLU A 52 -26.77 -1.57 -12.73
C GLU A 52 -26.48 -1.73 -14.24
N ASP A 53 -26.77 -2.87 -14.81
CA ASP A 53 -26.64 -3.17 -16.26
C ASP A 53 -25.24 -2.76 -16.83
N ASP A 54 -24.15 -3.08 -16.13
CA ASP A 54 -22.76 -2.71 -16.45
C ASP A 54 -22.49 -1.18 -16.44
N THR A 55 -23.38 -0.41 -15.82
CA THR A 55 -23.21 1.03 -15.61
C THR A 55 -22.96 1.31 -14.14
N LEU A 56 -21.88 2.02 -13.84
CA LEU A 56 -21.56 2.49 -12.51
C LEU A 56 -22.07 3.91 -12.33
N SER A 57 -22.87 4.13 -11.29
CA SER A 57 -23.39 5.44 -10.89
C SER A 57 -22.93 5.72 -9.45
N PHE A 58 -22.56 6.96 -9.18
CA PHE A 58 -22.10 7.40 -7.86
C PHE A 58 -23.14 8.31 -7.22
N ASP A 59 -23.19 8.30 -5.87
CA ASP A 59 -23.94 9.29 -5.12
C ASP A 59 -23.24 10.65 -5.15
N ILE A 60 -24.02 11.74 -5.16
CA ILE A 60 -23.54 13.11 -5.14
C ILE A 60 -24.30 13.85 -4.05
N LEU A 61 -23.55 14.49 -3.16
CA LEU A 61 -24.15 15.34 -2.13
C LEU A 61 -24.26 16.77 -2.62
N THR A 62 -25.44 17.35 -2.45
CA THR A 62 -25.71 18.75 -2.78
C THR A 62 -25.92 19.53 -1.48
N SER A 63 -25.29 20.71 -1.35
CA SER A 63 -25.51 21.59 -0.19
C SER A 63 -26.95 22.04 -0.07
N ASP A 64 -27.37 22.41 1.15
CA ASP A 64 -28.76 22.84 1.46
C ASP A 64 -29.25 24.01 0.60
N ASP A 65 -28.36 24.87 0.14
CA ASP A 65 -28.67 26.00 -0.72
C ASP A 65 -28.55 25.67 -2.23
N GLU A 66 -28.32 24.41 -2.58
CA GLU A 66 -28.13 23.89 -3.94
C GLU A 66 -27.01 24.59 -4.71
N SER A 67 -26.01 25.14 -4.01
CA SER A 67 -24.92 25.89 -4.62
C SER A 67 -23.64 25.12 -4.83
N ILE A 68 -23.47 23.99 -4.16
CA ILE A 68 -22.26 23.15 -4.17
C ILE A 68 -22.65 21.69 -4.33
N ASP A 69 -22.09 21.04 -5.35
CA ASP A 69 -22.22 19.61 -5.60
C ASP A 69 -20.86 18.92 -5.36
N VAL A 70 -20.82 17.95 -4.45
CA VAL A 70 -19.60 17.28 -4.04
C VAL A 70 -19.70 15.76 -4.11
N LEU A 71 -18.55 15.11 -4.27
CA LEU A 71 -18.40 13.68 -4.25
C LEU A 71 -18.11 13.23 -2.80
N PRO A 72 -18.96 12.43 -2.15
CA PRO A 72 -18.66 11.88 -0.84
C PRO A 72 -17.60 10.78 -0.97
N LEU A 73 -16.51 10.87 -0.22
CA LEU A 73 -15.50 9.82 -0.10
C LEU A 73 -15.30 9.42 1.36
N PHE A 74 -15.02 8.14 1.57
CA PHE A 74 -14.83 7.56 2.89
C PHE A 74 -13.43 6.97 3.02
N SER A 75 -12.81 7.22 4.17
CA SER A 75 -11.49 6.68 4.49
C SER A 75 -11.52 5.18 4.71
N ASP A 76 -12.65 4.64 5.19
CA ASP A 76 -12.78 3.25 5.60
C ASP A 76 -14.24 2.76 5.57
N ASP A 77 -14.41 1.45 5.74
CA ASP A 77 -15.73 0.82 5.76
C ASP A 77 -16.59 1.28 6.96
N GLU A 78 -15.98 1.63 8.09
CA GLU A 78 -16.71 2.08 9.28
C GLU A 78 -17.38 3.43 9.03
N ALA A 79 -16.60 4.39 8.51
CA ALA A 79 -17.11 5.71 8.13
C ALA A 79 -18.21 5.61 7.05
N PHE A 80 -18.04 4.70 6.07
CA PHE A 80 -19.05 4.45 5.05
C PHE A 80 -20.34 3.91 5.66
N ILE A 81 -20.25 2.90 6.54
CA ILE A 81 -21.42 2.28 7.19
C ILE A 81 -22.11 3.27 8.14
N GLU A 82 -21.35 4.13 8.83
CA GLU A 82 -21.91 5.15 9.72
C GLU A 82 -22.82 6.12 8.96
N CYS A 83 -22.42 6.52 7.74
CA CYS A 83 -23.18 7.45 6.90
C CYS A 83 -24.35 6.78 6.16
N TYR A 84 -24.10 5.64 5.50
CA TYR A 84 -25.09 4.99 4.61
C TYR A 84 -25.83 3.82 5.25
N GLY A 85 -25.34 3.26 6.36
CA GLY A 85 -25.90 2.08 7.03
C GLY A 85 -25.46 0.76 6.39
N GLU A 86 -25.58 -0.33 7.18
CA GLU A 86 -25.21 -1.69 6.74
C GLU A 86 -26.08 -2.22 5.59
N ASP A 87 -27.35 -1.80 5.52
CA ASP A 87 -28.35 -2.23 4.53
C ASP A 87 -28.51 -1.20 3.38
N SER A 88 -27.50 -0.38 3.12
CA SER A 88 -27.48 0.62 2.04
C SER A 88 -27.74 -0.01 0.67
N GLU A 89 -28.41 0.73 -0.22
CA GLU A 89 -28.47 0.40 -1.65
C GLU A 89 -27.16 0.67 -2.39
N PHE A 90 -26.27 1.48 -1.79
CA PHE A 90 -24.95 1.77 -2.32
C PHE A 90 -23.93 0.76 -1.83
N ASP A 91 -23.07 0.30 -2.75
CA ASP A 91 -21.89 -0.49 -2.44
C ASP A 91 -20.66 0.43 -2.28
N PRO A 92 -19.76 0.14 -1.30
CA PRO A 92 -18.48 0.84 -1.20
C PRO A 92 -17.56 0.39 -2.34
N ILE A 93 -17.19 1.33 -3.21
CA ILE A 93 -16.27 1.08 -4.33
C ILE A 93 -14.95 1.74 -4.04
N ALA A 94 -13.90 0.92 -3.92
CA ALA A 94 -12.56 1.37 -3.58
C ALA A 94 -11.79 1.83 -4.83
N ASN A 95 -11.14 3.00 -4.73
CA ASN A 95 -10.21 3.49 -5.74
C ASN A 95 -9.20 4.47 -5.11
N ASP A 96 -8.17 4.85 -5.86
CA ASP A 96 -7.23 5.88 -5.42
C ASP A 96 -7.75 7.31 -5.68
N ILE A 97 -7.11 8.30 -5.06
CA ILE A 97 -7.52 9.71 -5.18
C ILE A 97 -7.42 10.23 -6.62
N ARG A 98 -6.55 9.69 -7.47
CA ARG A 98 -6.38 10.14 -8.87
C ARG A 98 -7.61 9.83 -9.69
N PHE A 99 -8.16 8.63 -9.52
CA PHE A 99 -9.42 8.26 -10.15
C PHE A 99 -10.54 9.28 -9.82
N TYR A 100 -10.62 9.70 -8.56
CA TYR A 100 -11.64 10.65 -8.13
C TYR A 100 -11.39 12.07 -8.63
N ILE A 101 -10.13 12.50 -8.76
CA ILE A 101 -9.75 13.76 -9.39
C ILE A 101 -10.14 13.77 -10.87
N ASP A 102 -9.91 12.69 -11.58
CA ASP A 102 -10.32 12.56 -12.98
C ASP A 102 -11.86 12.60 -13.12
N LEU A 103 -12.57 11.92 -12.24
CA LEU A 103 -14.03 11.96 -12.19
C LEU A 103 -14.57 13.37 -11.91
N LEU A 104 -13.96 14.12 -10.99
CA LEU A 104 -14.28 15.54 -10.75
C LEU A 104 -14.07 16.41 -11.99
N ASN A 105 -12.96 16.19 -12.71
CA ASN A 105 -12.65 16.94 -13.92
C ASN A 105 -13.68 16.70 -15.02
N GLU A 106 -14.19 15.48 -15.14
CA GLU A 106 -15.18 15.09 -16.14
C GLU A 106 -16.61 15.53 -15.76
N SER A 107 -16.98 15.41 -14.49
CA SER A 107 -18.34 15.69 -14.00
C SER A 107 -18.63 17.16 -13.75
N GLY A 108 -17.60 17.96 -13.47
CA GLY A 108 -17.75 19.37 -13.14
C GLY A 108 -18.24 19.66 -11.72
N LEU A 109 -18.14 18.67 -10.82
CA LEU A 109 -18.44 18.83 -9.39
C LEU A 109 -17.47 19.80 -8.71
N ASP A 110 -17.89 20.39 -7.58
CA ASP A 110 -17.15 21.47 -6.91
C ASP A 110 -16.03 20.97 -6.01
N GLY A 111 -16.07 19.70 -5.57
CA GLY A 111 -15.04 19.13 -4.71
C GLY A 111 -15.35 17.73 -4.21
N ILE A 112 -14.58 17.31 -3.21
CA ILE A 112 -14.73 16.05 -2.47
C ILE A 112 -15.01 16.37 -1.01
N LEU A 113 -16.03 15.72 -0.44
CA LEU A 113 -16.32 15.75 0.99
C LEU A 113 -15.89 14.42 1.62
N PHE A 114 -14.85 14.47 2.47
CA PHE A 114 -14.35 13.31 3.15
C PHE A 114 -15.10 13.03 4.44
N ASN A 115 -15.51 11.77 4.61
CA ASN A 115 -16.25 11.26 5.76
C ASN A 115 -17.38 12.20 6.20
N PRO A 116 -18.41 12.42 5.34
CA PRO A 116 -19.61 13.13 5.75
C PRO A 116 -20.12 12.58 7.10
N ASP A 117 -20.68 13.45 7.93
CA ASP A 117 -21.19 13.15 9.29
C ASP A 117 -20.11 12.89 10.38
N SER A 118 -18.84 12.69 10.03
CA SER A 118 -17.76 12.50 11.03
C SER A 118 -16.66 13.55 10.92
N LEU A 119 -15.86 13.54 9.85
CA LEU A 119 -14.82 14.55 9.61
C LEU A 119 -15.36 15.81 8.94
N ASP A 120 -16.32 15.64 8.05
CA ASP A 120 -16.96 16.73 7.26
C ASP A 120 -15.92 17.64 6.56
N PHE A 121 -14.84 17.03 6.02
CA PHE A 121 -13.70 17.74 5.48
C PHE A 121 -13.84 17.93 3.98
N LEU A 122 -14.10 19.18 3.56
CA LEU A 122 -14.25 19.56 2.15
C LEU A 122 -12.90 19.95 1.54
N LEU A 123 -12.51 19.27 0.46
CA LEU A 123 -11.46 19.72 -0.45
C LEU A 123 -12.08 20.22 -1.75
N GLU A 124 -11.94 21.53 -2.00
CA GLU A 124 -12.40 22.14 -3.23
C GLU A 124 -11.64 21.60 -4.46
N ARG A 125 -12.32 21.53 -5.59
CA ARG A 125 -11.76 21.03 -6.85
C ARG A 125 -10.46 21.72 -7.25
N ASP A 126 -10.38 23.05 -7.10
CA ASP A 126 -9.20 23.82 -7.48
C ASP A 126 -7.95 23.43 -6.66
N ILE A 127 -8.14 22.95 -5.42
CA ILE A 127 -7.06 22.41 -4.58
C ILE A 127 -6.70 21.01 -5.07
N LEU A 128 -7.69 20.13 -5.24
CA LEU A 128 -7.50 18.72 -5.58
C LEU A 128 -6.74 18.51 -6.89
N VAL A 129 -7.10 19.26 -7.95
CA VAL A 129 -6.47 19.10 -9.26
C VAL A 129 -5.02 19.59 -9.31
N ASN A 130 -4.58 20.34 -8.29
CA ASN A 130 -3.21 20.86 -8.15
C ASN A 130 -2.41 20.18 -7.03
N LEU A 131 -2.94 19.13 -6.40
CA LEU A 131 -2.19 18.41 -5.38
C LEU A 131 -0.90 17.81 -5.95
N PRO A 132 0.25 18.01 -5.28
CA PRO A 132 1.51 17.38 -5.68
C PRO A 132 1.55 15.92 -5.24
N LEU A 133 0.66 15.09 -5.81
CA LEU A 133 0.60 13.67 -5.51
C LEU A 133 1.90 12.96 -5.90
N PRO A 134 2.34 11.93 -5.15
CA PRO A 134 3.49 11.12 -5.53
C PRO A 134 3.27 10.52 -6.93
N PRO A 135 4.32 10.34 -7.74
CA PRO A 135 4.18 9.78 -9.08
C PRO A 135 3.59 8.36 -9.03
N VAL A 136 2.77 8.02 -10.01
CA VAL A 136 2.34 6.63 -10.22
C VAL A 136 3.51 5.84 -10.78
N ILE A 137 3.68 4.66 -10.22
CA ILE A 137 4.61 3.68 -10.74
C ILE A 137 3.96 3.03 -11.97
N GLU A 138 4.33 3.48 -13.16
CA GLU A 138 3.91 2.82 -14.40
C GLU A 138 4.84 1.61 -14.65
N THR A 139 4.30 0.40 -14.51
CA THR A 139 4.99 -0.80 -14.99
C THR A 139 4.84 -0.89 -16.51
N ASP A 140 5.96 -1.05 -17.21
CA ASP A 140 5.95 -1.16 -18.67
C ASP A 140 5.39 -2.52 -19.09
N ASP A 141 4.19 -2.54 -19.71
CA ASP A 141 3.48 -3.77 -20.11
C ASP A 141 4.22 -4.61 -21.17
N GLU A 142 5.25 -4.04 -21.84
CA GLU A 142 6.04 -4.74 -22.86
C GLU A 142 7.21 -5.56 -22.27
N PHE A 143 7.37 -5.59 -20.95
CA PHE A 143 8.54 -6.23 -20.33
C PHE A 143 8.33 -7.74 -20.12
N GLU A 144 9.21 -8.58 -20.68
CA GLU A 144 9.28 -10.01 -20.37
C GLU A 144 9.99 -10.21 -19.02
N GLY A 145 9.23 -10.58 -17.98
CA GLY A 145 9.74 -10.92 -16.64
C GLY A 145 10.61 -12.19 -16.65
N TYR A 146 11.21 -12.53 -15.53
CA TYR A 146 11.89 -13.80 -15.33
C TYR A 146 10.86 -14.92 -15.10
N ASP A 147 11.18 -16.11 -15.58
CA ASP A 147 10.44 -17.33 -15.23
C ASP A 147 10.72 -17.75 -13.77
N GLY A 148 9.87 -18.62 -13.23
CA GLY A 148 9.98 -19.06 -11.84
C GLY A 148 11.30 -19.78 -11.53
N GLU A 149 11.91 -20.53 -12.47
CA GLU A 149 13.20 -21.21 -12.24
C GLU A 149 14.34 -20.19 -12.04
N ARG A 150 14.33 -19.12 -12.82
CA ARG A 150 15.30 -18.05 -12.74
C ARG A 150 15.13 -17.25 -11.44
N LEU A 151 13.88 -16.95 -11.05
CA LEU A 151 13.57 -16.27 -9.79
C LEU A 151 13.95 -17.12 -8.56
N LEU A 152 13.71 -18.43 -8.60
CA LEU A 152 14.16 -19.35 -7.55
C LEU A 152 15.68 -19.28 -7.35
N LYS A 153 16.44 -19.28 -8.44
CA LYS A 153 17.89 -19.14 -8.38
C LYS A 153 18.31 -17.80 -7.77
N ILE A 154 17.67 -16.71 -8.17
CA ILE A 154 17.93 -15.37 -7.62
C ILE A 154 17.62 -15.35 -6.12
N ALA A 155 16.49 -15.92 -5.68
CA ALA A 155 16.14 -16.02 -4.26
C ALA A 155 17.19 -16.82 -3.44
N GLN A 156 17.70 -17.91 -4.02
CA GLN A 156 18.74 -18.74 -3.38
C GLN A 156 20.11 -18.07 -3.29
N GLU A 157 20.43 -17.19 -4.24
CA GLU A 157 21.72 -16.49 -4.34
C GLU A 157 21.68 -15.08 -3.69
N ALA A 158 20.52 -14.61 -3.20
CA ALA A 158 20.38 -13.31 -2.56
C ALA A 158 21.22 -13.24 -1.27
N ALA A 159 22.06 -12.22 -1.14
CA ALA A 159 22.95 -12.03 0.01
C ALA A 159 22.93 -10.58 0.56
N ASN A 160 22.84 -9.58 -0.30
CA ASN A 160 22.70 -8.15 0.05
C ASN A 160 23.71 -7.63 1.10
N ASP A 161 24.98 -8.06 1.03
CA ASP A 161 26.01 -7.72 2.02
C ASP A 161 26.18 -6.20 2.19
N SER A 162 26.10 -5.43 1.09
CA SER A 162 26.23 -3.97 1.11
C SER A 162 25.10 -3.29 1.88
N LEU A 163 23.85 -3.74 1.69
CA LEU A 163 22.71 -3.27 2.46
C LEU A 163 22.87 -3.61 3.93
N ILE A 164 23.28 -4.85 4.26
CA ILE A 164 23.49 -5.28 5.65
C ILE A 164 24.58 -4.44 6.33
N GLU A 165 25.69 -4.14 5.63
CA GLU A 165 26.74 -3.26 6.15
C GLU A 165 26.22 -1.84 6.38
N PHE A 166 25.42 -1.30 5.44
CA PHE A 166 24.79 0.01 5.60
C PHE A 166 23.87 0.05 6.82
N LEU A 167 22.95 -0.91 6.93
CA LEU A 167 21.99 -0.98 8.04
C LEU A 167 22.68 -1.13 9.41
N LYS A 168 23.88 -1.71 9.48
CA LYS A 168 24.71 -1.82 10.69
C LYS A 168 25.59 -0.61 10.98
N SER A 169 25.66 0.33 10.05
CA SER A 169 26.45 1.55 10.20
C SER A 169 25.69 2.59 11.04
N ASP A 170 26.42 3.64 11.45
CA ASP A 170 25.80 4.82 12.07
C ASP A 170 25.35 5.85 11.00
N ASP A 171 25.29 5.45 9.71
CA ASP A 171 24.85 6.30 8.62
C ASP A 171 23.32 6.31 8.57
N ASP A 172 22.71 7.46 8.82
CA ASP A 172 21.27 7.71 8.79
C ASP A 172 20.83 8.45 7.51
N SER A 173 21.69 8.50 6.50
CA SER A 173 21.40 9.15 5.23
C SER A 173 20.27 8.42 4.49
N PHE A 174 19.14 9.09 4.35
CA PHE A 174 18.01 8.61 3.56
C PHE A 174 18.40 8.29 2.12
N GLU A 175 19.17 9.15 1.46
CA GLU A 175 19.62 8.94 0.07
C GLU A 175 20.49 7.67 -0.05
N ALA A 176 21.37 7.42 0.93
CA ALA A 176 22.22 6.23 0.94
C ALA A 176 21.39 4.96 1.19
N LEU A 177 20.43 4.99 2.13
CA LEU A 177 19.49 3.89 2.35
C LEU A 177 18.74 3.52 1.06
N MET A 178 18.17 4.52 0.38
CA MET A 178 17.44 4.32 -0.86
C MET A 178 18.30 3.71 -1.95
N LEU A 179 19.55 4.17 -2.08
CA LEU A 179 20.50 3.65 -3.06
C LEU A 179 20.86 2.18 -2.79
N GLU A 180 21.00 1.78 -1.53
CA GLU A 180 21.27 0.39 -1.16
C GLU A 180 20.03 -0.50 -1.34
N LEU A 181 18.85 -0.01 -0.98
CA LEU A 181 17.58 -0.73 -1.21
C LEU A 181 17.34 -1.00 -2.71
N GLN A 182 17.56 0.00 -3.58
CA GLN A 182 17.41 -0.14 -5.04
C GLN A 182 18.35 -1.17 -5.66
N LYS A 183 19.54 -1.36 -5.09
CA LYS A 183 20.52 -2.33 -5.58
C LYS A 183 20.29 -3.74 -5.05
N SER A 184 19.47 -3.86 -4.02
CA SER A 184 19.28 -5.10 -3.29
C SER A 184 18.21 -5.97 -3.93
N THR A 185 18.44 -7.29 -3.86
CA THR A 185 17.43 -8.29 -4.14
C THR A 185 16.82 -8.76 -2.83
N LEU A 186 15.70 -8.19 -2.45
CA LEU A 186 15.03 -8.52 -1.20
C LEU A 186 14.07 -9.68 -1.40
N LEU A 187 13.81 -10.38 -0.30
CA LEU A 187 12.90 -11.51 -0.25
C LEU A 187 11.77 -11.17 0.73
N ASN A 188 10.56 -11.57 0.39
CA ASN A 188 9.44 -11.63 1.34
C ASN A 188 9.04 -13.08 1.57
N VAL A 189 8.07 -13.28 2.46
CA VAL A 189 7.54 -14.59 2.80
C VAL A 189 6.04 -14.62 2.55
N VAL A 190 5.62 -15.67 1.87
CA VAL A 190 4.21 -16.03 1.71
C VAL A 190 3.84 -17.02 2.78
N VAL A 191 2.70 -16.83 3.40
CA VAL A 191 2.14 -17.73 4.41
C VAL A 191 0.86 -18.40 3.93
N SER A 192 0.64 -19.66 4.33
CA SER A 192 -0.58 -20.38 3.99
C SER A 192 -0.89 -21.42 5.06
N GLU A 193 -2.17 -21.58 5.39
CA GLU A 193 -2.65 -22.71 6.20
C GLU A 193 -2.56 -24.04 5.42
N GLU A 194 -2.77 -23.96 4.09
CA GLU A 194 -2.66 -25.11 3.21
C GLU A 194 -1.21 -25.36 2.80
N ASP A 195 -0.87 -26.63 2.58
CA ASP A 195 0.44 -27.01 2.06
C ASP A 195 0.50 -26.74 0.56
N LEU A 196 1.03 -25.57 0.17
CA LEU A 196 1.19 -25.18 -1.23
C LEU A 196 2.26 -26.00 -1.96
N SER A 197 3.08 -26.81 -1.26
CA SER A 197 4.10 -27.65 -1.89
C SER A 197 3.51 -28.68 -2.86
N VAL A 198 2.22 -29.00 -2.72
CA VAL A 198 1.49 -29.90 -3.63
C VAL A 198 1.38 -29.34 -5.06
N TYR A 199 1.48 -28.03 -5.21
CA TYR A 199 1.47 -27.34 -6.50
C TYR A 199 2.88 -27.08 -7.05
N ALA A 200 3.93 -27.36 -6.25
CA ALA A 200 5.29 -27.07 -6.64
C ALA A 200 5.75 -27.95 -7.82
N LYS A 201 6.38 -27.29 -8.81
CA LYS A 201 7.08 -27.90 -9.92
C LYS A 201 8.55 -27.49 -9.84
N ASP A 202 9.44 -28.43 -9.55
CA ASP A 202 10.88 -28.19 -9.36
C ASP A 202 11.21 -27.11 -8.28
N GLY A 203 10.38 -27.05 -7.22
CA GLY A 203 10.54 -26.09 -6.12
C GLY A 203 9.89 -24.73 -6.36
N VAL A 204 9.23 -24.50 -7.49
CA VAL A 204 8.51 -23.29 -7.86
C VAL A 204 7.00 -23.51 -7.70
N ILE A 205 6.32 -22.58 -7.06
CA ILE A 205 4.86 -22.52 -6.90
C ILE A 205 4.35 -21.29 -7.62
N SER A 206 3.45 -21.49 -8.61
CA SER A 206 2.83 -20.40 -9.35
C SER A 206 1.49 -20.00 -8.73
N SER A 207 1.19 -18.71 -8.70
CA SER A 207 -0.12 -18.18 -8.31
C SER A 207 -1.26 -18.71 -9.19
N ASP A 208 -1.00 -18.97 -10.46
CA ASP A 208 -1.95 -19.59 -11.40
C ASP A 208 -2.43 -20.97 -10.92
N ASP A 209 -1.54 -21.75 -10.30
CA ASP A 209 -1.83 -23.10 -9.80
C ASP A 209 -2.32 -23.09 -8.33
N ALA A 210 -1.80 -22.21 -7.48
CA ALA A 210 -2.01 -22.18 -6.03
C ALA A 210 -3.00 -21.10 -5.54
N GLY A 211 -3.35 -20.14 -6.38
CA GLY A 211 -4.19 -19.00 -6.02
C GLY A 211 -3.42 -17.85 -5.38
N GLU A 212 -4.14 -16.91 -4.78
CA GLU A 212 -3.55 -15.72 -4.17
C GLU A 212 -2.62 -16.07 -3.01
N PHE A 213 -1.47 -15.40 -2.97
CA PHE A 213 -0.49 -15.53 -1.91
C PHE A 213 -0.73 -14.49 -0.80
N LEU A 214 -0.67 -14.94 0.44
CA LEU A 214 -0.75 -14.04 1.61
C LEU A 214 0.65 -13.67 2.06
N LEU A 215 0.96 -12.39 2.07
CA LEU A 215 2.25 -11.90 2.54
C LEU A 215 2.36 -11.98 4.06
N CYS A 216 3.54 -12.37 4.54
CA CYS A 216 3.86 -12.38 5.96
C CYS A 216 4.00 -10.94 6.46
N THR A 217 3.33 -10.63 7.56
CA THR A 217 3.46 -9.37 8.29
C THR A 217 3.82 -9.67 9.73
N THR A 218 4.32 -8.68 10.47
CA THR A 218 4.63 -8.79 11.89
C THR A 218 4.10 -7.57 12.64
N GLY A 219 3.86 -7.72 13.93
CA GLY A 219 3.34 -6.65 14.76
C GLY A 219 2.32 -7.16 15.78
N ASP A 220 1.50 -6.27 16.27
CA ASP A 220 0.41 -6.53 17.21
C ASP A 220 -0.91 -5.93 16.69
N GLU A 221 -1.91 -5.78 17.57
CA GLU A 221 -3.23 -5.24 17.20
C GLU A 221 -3.17 -3.72 16.87
N GLU A 222 -2.14 -3.01 17.35
CA GLU A 222 -2.01 -1.55 17.19
C GLU A 222 -0.99 -1.17 16.12
N THR A 223 0.02 -2.04 15.86
CA THR A 223 1.11 -1.76 14.93
C THR A 223 1.38 -2.95 14.02
N GLN A 224 1.47 -2.70 12.71
CA GLN A 224 1.74 -3.73 11.72
C GLN A 224 2.86 -3.31 10.76
N PHE A 225 3.73 -4.26 10.43
CA PHE A 225 4.87 -4.04 9.56
C PHE A 225 4.93 -5.12 8.47
N GLY A 226 5.25 -4.67 7.25
CA GLY A 226 5.66 -5.57 6.18
C GLY A 226 7.04 -6.15 6.48
N VAL A 227 7.29 -7.39 6.06
CA VAL A 227 8.51 -8.11 6.39
C VAL A 227 9.35 -8.37 5.14
N LEU A 228 10.63 -7.97 5.18
CA LEU A 228 11.60 -8.24 4.14
C LEU A 228 12.84 -8.93 4.70
N PHE A 229 13.47 -9.74 3.87
CA PHE A 229 14.69 -10.46 4.22
C PHE A 229 15.80 -10.23 3.18
N THR A 230 17.02 -10.19 3.65
CA THR A 230 18.21 -9.99 2.80
C THR A 230 18.72 -11.30 2.18
N SER A 231 18.29 -12.46 2.69
CA SER A 231 18.71 -13.76 2.16
C SER A 231 17.75 -14.87 2.64
N ALA A 232 17.81 -16.04 1.97
CA ALA A 232 17.10 -17.23 2.41
C ALA A 232 17.55 -17.74 3.81
N ASP A 233 18.81 -17.50 4.19
CA ASP A 233 19.29 -17.83 5.53
C ASP A 233 18.70 -16.89 6.59
N ALA A 234 18.51 -15.61 6.28
CA ALA A 234 17.84 -14.67 7.16
C ALA A 234 16.37 -15.09 7.39
N ILE A 235 15.67 -15.55 6.35
CA ILE A 235 14.31 -16.09 6.49
C ILE A 235 14.29 -17.24 7.49
N ARG A 236 15.18 -18.24 7.34
CA ARG A 236 15.24 -19.42 8.26
C ARG A 236 15.57 -19.05 9.71
N GLN A 237 16.24 -17.92 9.93
CA GLN A 237 16.58 -17.43 11.28
C GLN A 237 15.46 -16.61 11.90
N GLY A 238 14.71 -15.88 11.07
CA GLY A 238 13.68 -14.95 11.52
C GLY A 238 12.28 -15.53 11.65
N LEU A 239 12.01 -16.68 11.02
CA LEU A 239 10.70 -17.33 11.13
C LEU A 239 10.63 -18.17 12.41
N ASP A 240 9.48 -18.08 13.09
CA ASP A 240 9.19 -18.90 14.26
C ASP A 240 8.90 -20.35 13.82
N GLU A 241 9.68 -21.30 14.32
CA GLU A 241 9.49 -22.73 14.06
C GLU A 241 8.19 -23.29 14.69
N GLU A 242 7.55 -22.53 15.61
CA GLU A 242 6.31 -22.94 16.28
C GLU A 242 5.05 -22.46 15.51
N SER A 243 5.19 -21.78 14.36
CA SER A 243 4.06 -21.35 13.56
C SER A 243 3.32 -22.53 12.93
N ASP A 244 1.98 -22.53 13.05
CA ASP A 244 1.11 -23.50 12.37
C ASP A 244 0.95 -23.21 10.85
N MET A 245 1.55 -22.12 10.35
CA MET A 245 1.50 -21.72 8.95
C MET A 245 2.67 -22.28 8.16
N ASN A 246 2.39 -22.66 6.92
CA ASN A 246 3.44 -22.99 5.96
C ASN A 246 4.04 -21.69 5.40
N HIS A 247 5.36 -21.68 5.26
CA HIS A 247 6.12 -20.51 4.79
C HIS A 247 6.83 -20.80 3.48
N TYR A 248 6.71 -19.87 2.54
CA TYR A 248 7.36 -19.97 1.23
C TYR A 248 8.07 -18.63 0.93
N CYS A 249 9.20 -18.70 0.25
CA CYS A 249 9.97 -17.53 -0.14
C CYS A 249 9.46 -16.93 -1.43
N GLN A 250 9.57 -15.62 -1.57
CA GLN A 250 9.25 -14.90 -2.79
C GLN A 250 10.29 -13.79 -3.02
N VAL A 251 10.63 -13.48 -4.27
CA VAL A 251 11.45 -12.30 -4.58
C VAL A 251 10.56 -11.07 -4.50
N ALA A 252 10.92 -10.10 -3.65
CA ALA A 252 10.20 -8.87 -3.51
C ALA A 252 10.61 -7.87 -4.60
N LEU A 253 9.65 -7.37 -5.35
CA LEU A 253 9.78 -6.11 -6.09
C LEU A 253 9.61 -4.97 -5.10
N LEU A 254 10.66 -4.22 -4.86
CA LEU A 254 10.66 -3.24 -3.77
C LEU A 254 9.53 -2.22 -3.91
N GLY A 255 9.33 -1.66 -5.11
CA GLY A 255 8.28 -0.68 -5.37
C GLY A 255 6.88 -1.23 -5.11
N GLU A 256 6.54 -2.39 -5.67
CA GLU A 256 5.24 -3.04 -5.46
C GLU A 256 5.03 -3.46 -4.00
N PHE A 257 6.09 -3.93 -3.33
CA PHE A 257 6.02 -4.27 -1.92
C PHE A 257 5.79 -3.05 -1.03
N LEU A 258 6.45 -1.92 -1.32
CA LEU A 258 6.22 -0.67 -0.60
C LEU A 258 4.82 -0.12 -0.87
N GLU A 259 4.34 -0.19 -2.10
CA GLU A 259 2.96 0.18 -2.44
C GLU A 259 1.96 -0.68 -1.66
N PHE A 260 2.17 -1.99 -1.59
CA PHE A 260 1.35 -2.89 -0.79
C PHE A 260 1.35 -2.48 0.70
N VAL A 261 2.52 -2.25 1.30
CA VAL A 261 2.66 -1.84 2.71
C VAL A 261 1.92 -0.53 2.98
N LEU A 262 2.08 0.46 2.11
CA LEU A 262 1.46 1.78 2.25
C LEU A 262 -0.06 1.71 2.05
N LYS A 263 -0.54 0.98 1.04
CA LYS A 263 -1.98 0.79 0.78
C LYS A 263 -2.69 -0.08 1.82
N SER A 264 -1.95 -0.94 2.51
CA SER A 264 -2.47 -1.77 3.61
C SER A 264 -2.40 -1.08 4.97
N ASP A 265 -2.18 0.24 4.99
CA ASP A 265 -2.16 1.06 6.21
C ASP A 265 -1.14 0.58 7.28
N MET A 266 -0.06 -0.07 6.86
CA MET A 266 0.99 -0.55 7.77
C MET A 266 1.90 0.58 8.25
N ASP A 267 2.48 0.42 9.44
CA ASP A 267 3.35 1.41 10.10
C ASP A 267 4.76 1.47 9.52
N GLY A 268 5.12 0.55 8.64
CA GLY A 268 6.43 0.50 7.99
C GLY A 268 6.84 -0.90 7.56
N ILE A 269 8.15 -1.10 7.44
CA ILE A 269 8.77 -2.40 7.14
C ILE A 269 9.81 -2.78 8.18
N ILE A 270 9.99 -4.08 8.40
CA ILE A 270 11.11 -4.64 9.16
C ILE A 270 11.95 -5.51 8.24
N ILE A 271 13.25 -5.25 8.20
CA ILE A 271 14.22 -6.06 7.46
C ILE A 271 14.91 -7.02 8.42
N ASN A 272 14.92 -8.30 8.10
CA ASN A 272 15.48 -9.40 8.88
C ASN A 272 14.92 -9.47 10.32
N PRO A 273 13.60 -9.58 10.53
CA PRO A 273 13.03 -9.75 11.86
C PRO A 273 13.60 -10.99 12.55
N GLY A 274 13.76 -10.90 13.88
CA GLY A 274 14.31 -11.99 14.69
C GLY A 274 15.84 -12.14 14.63
N SER A 275 16.53 -11.33 13.81
CA SER A 275 17.99 -11.30 13.74
C SER A 275 18.57 -9.89 13.94
N ASP A 276 18.47 -9.05 12.93
CA ASP A 276 19.01 -7.68 12.93
C ASP A 276 17.91 -6.63 13.25
N ASP A 277 16.64 -6.93 12.98
CA ASP A 277 15.44 -6.11 13.28
C ASP A 277 15.53 -4.64 12.82
N TYR A 278 15.86 -4.40 11.55
CA TYR A 278 15.91 -3.04 11.02
C TYR A 278 14.52 -2.52 10.68
N LEU A 279 14.06 -1.57 11.48
CA LEU A 279 12.78 -0.90 11.27
C LEU A 279 12.94 0.34 10.38
N ILE A 280 12.12 0.43 9.34
CA ILE A 280 11.93 1.63 8.53
C ILE A 280 10.47 2.04 8.67
N GLY A 281 10.25 3.19 9.34
CA GLY A 281 8.90 3.69 9.61
C GLY A 281 8.19 4.21 8.35
N ARG A 282 6.88 4.29 8.42
CA ARG A 282 6.00 4.71 7.33
C ARG A 282 6.37 6.07 6.74
N ASP A 283 6.69 7.06 7.57
CA ASP A 283 7.06 8.40 7.09
C ASP A 283 8.26 8.37 6.15
N VAL A 284 9.26 7.53 6.46
CA VAL A 284 10.44 7.31 5.61
C VAL A 284 10.07 6.61 4.31
N LEU A 285 9.13 5.64 4.38
CA LEU A 285 8.65 4.93 3.19
C LEU A 285 7.87 5.84 2.25
N LEU A 286 7.04 6.73 2.78
CA LEU A 286 6.29 7.72 1.99
C LEU A 286 7.22 8.68 1.25
N GLU A 287 8.27 9.17 1.93
CA GLU A 287 9.29 10.00 1.29
C GLU A 287 10.04 9.22 0.20
N ALA A 288 10.30 7.94 0.47
CA ALA A 288 11.00 7.04 -0.44
C ALA A 288 10.16 6.68 -1.68
N TYR A 289 8.88 6.44 -1.50
CA TYR A 289 8.01 5.86 -2.51
C TYR A 289 8.03 6.64 -3.83
N GLY A 290 7.95 7.96 -3.77
CA GLY A 290 8.04 8.81 -4.95
C GLY A 290 9.45 8.95 -5.55
N GLY A 291 10.49 8.56 -4.83
CA GLY A 291 11.89 8.66 -5.25
C GLY A 291 12.52 7.33 -5.69
N LEU A 292 11.86 6.20 -5.39
CA LEU A 292 12.29 4.91 -5.88
C LEU A 292 12.15 4.89 -7.40
N ALA A 293 13.29 4.90 -8.08
CA ALA A 293 13.33 4.52 -9.48
C ALA A 293 12.92 3.05 -9.51
N LEU A 294 11.68 2.89 -9.90
CA LEU A 294 10.98 1.69 -9.80
C LEU A 294 11.55 0.63 -10.64
N ASP A 295 11.73 -0.43 -9.95
CA ASP A 295 11.59 -1.72 -10.53
C ASP A 295 12.65 -2.03 -11.57
N ASN A 296 13.51 -2.87 -11.19
CA ASN A 296 14.17 -3.65 -12.22
C ASN A 296 13.03 -4.41 -12.94
N PRO A 297 12.62 -3.99 -14.16
CA PRO A 297 11.50 -4.63 -14.87
C PRO A 297 11.72 -6.14 -15.05
N ALA A 298 12.97 -6.62 -14.88
CA ALA A 298 13.28 -8.04 -14.88
C ALA A 298 12.55 -8.86 -13.81
N PHE A 299 11.97 -8.22 -12.80
CA PHE A 299 11.22 -8.87 -11.74
C PHE A 299 9.69 -8.66 -11.84
N LYS A 300 9.18 -8.17 -12.97
CA LYS A 300 7.75 -7.85 -13.14
C LYS A 300 6.80 -8.97 -12.67
N ASN A 301 7.18 -10.22 -12.82
CA ASN A 301 6.37 -11.37 -12.42
C ASN A 301 6.91 -12.04 -11.15
N ALA A 302 7.75 -11.37 -10.36
CA ALA A 302 8.35 -11.97 -9.17
C ALA A 302 7.30 -12.38 -8.13
N MET A 303 6.23 -11.59 -8.00
CA MET A 303 5.15 -11.84 -7.05
C MET A 303 4.20 -12.98 -7.48
N ASP A 304 4.27 -13.44 -8.73
CA ASP A 304 3.48 -14.57 -9.24
C ASP A 304 4.04 -15.93 -8.81
N TYR A 305 5.23 -15.95 -8.21
CA TYR A 305 5.93 -17.19 -7.86
C TYR A 305 6.37 -17.20 -6.40
N ALA A 306 6.10 -18.31 -5.72
CA ALA A 306 6.63 -18.62 -4.40
C ALA A 306 7.54 -19.86 -4.47
N PHE A 307 8.50 -19.98 -3.55
CA PHE A 307 9.52 -21.01 -3.56
C PHE A 307 9.57 -21.74 -2.23
N MET A 308 9.87 -23.04 -2.29
CA MET A 308 10.11 -23.84 -1.10
C MET A 308 11.43 -23.42 -0.44
N LEU A 309 11.39 -23.16 0.88
CA LEU A 309 12.53 -22.75 1.69
C LEU A 309 13.46 -23.90 2.08
#